data_7c8de737178fa1f94586bbf5c584df2d
#
_entry.id   7c8de737178fa1f94586bbf5c584df2d
#
_cell.length_a   1.000
_cell.length_b   1.000
_cell.length_c   1.000
_cell.angle_alpha   90.00
_cell.angle_beta   90.00
_cell.angle_gamma   90.00
#
_symmetry.space_group_name_H-M   'P 1'
#
loop_
_entity.id
_entity.type
_entity.pdbx_description
1 polymer ?
#
loop_
_entity_poly.entity_id
_entity_poly.type
_entity_poly.pdbx_seq_one_letter_code
_entity_poly.pdbx_strand_id
1 'polypeptide(L)'
;MKPGFSRTCHWSCALWAAAVLAIVATAGHAAWRIKQSAELARQSEPLQASPTAATASLLIVGDSTAVGTGASSAGHSLAGLIARDHSRLRIVNWAGDGARFADIARQLEGAERFDAVLILGGGNDVIRLTSQEALAQDIAKAAQLAVGRAPLVVMMPPGNVGNAPFFFPPLSWLMTRRSKMLHRFVREAAAGNGAVYVNLYQAKANDPFAQRPDELNAQDGLHPSDAGYRLWYDTLNTQAALSSRLAALH
;
A
#
# COMPACT_ATOMS: atom_id res chain seq x y z
N MET A 1 -44.78 13.77 -51.11
CA MET A 1 -44.11 12.83 -50.22
C MET A 1 -43.00 13.59 -49.47
N LYS A 2 -43.14 13.82 -48.16
CA LYS A 2 -42.08 14.42 -47.33
C LYS A 2 -41.25 13.27 -46.78
N PRO A 3 -39.90 13.28 -46.90
CA PRO A 3 -39.07 12.24 -46.27
C PRO A 3 -39.09 12.42 -44.78
N GLY A 4 -39.58 11.39 -44.07
CA GLY A 4 -39.49 11.31 -42.61
C GLY A 4 -38.04 11.14 -42.19
N PHE A 5 -37.39 12.22 -41.77
CA PHE A 5 -36.06 12.18 -41.18
C PHE A 5 -36.16 11.47 -39.82
N SER A 6 -35.54 10.30 -39.68
CA SER A 6 -35.75 9.35 -38.60
C SER A 6 -35.24 9.90 -37.27
N ARG A 7 -36.13 9.97 -36.28
CA ARG A 7 -35.86 10.27 -34.86
C ARG A 7 -34.78 9.37 -34.25
N THR A 8 -34.50 8.21 -34.81
CA THR A 8 -33.52 7.23 -34.36
C THR A 8 -32.05 7.71 -34.48
N CYS A 9 -31.74 8.58 -35.45
CA CYS A 9 -30.38 9.09 -35.64
C CYS A 9 -29.95 10.06 -34.54
N HIS A 10 -30.88 10.86 -34.02
CA HIS A 10 -30.57 11.82 -32.95
C HIS A 10 -30.28 11.14 -31.59
N TRP A 11 -30.95 10.05 -31.26
CA TRP A 11 -30.72 9.30 -30.05
C TRP A 11 -29.36 8.61 -30.04
N SER A 12 -28.93 8.05 -31.18
CA SER A 12 -27.60 7.45 -31.31
C SER A 12 -26.48 8.48 -31.12
N CYS A 13 -26.59 9.65 -31.74
CA CYS A 13 -25.61 10.73 -31.58
C CYS A 13 -25.53 11.22 -30.13
N ALA A 14 -26.68 11.37 -29.46
CA ALA A 14 -26.71 11.79 -28.05
C ALA A 14 -26.05 10.75 -27.11
N LEU A 15 -26.28 9.46 -27.34
CA LEU A 15 -25.64 8.37 -26.56
C LEU A 15 -24.12 8.34 -26.78
N TRP A 16 -23.66 8.51 -28.04
CA TRP A 16 -22.23 8.58 -28.31
C TRP A 16 -21.58 9.81 -27.68
N ALA A 17 -22.22 10.97 -27.73
CA ALA A 17 -21.72 12.18 -27.09
C ALA A 17 -21.64 12.02 -25.57
N ALA A 18 -22.65 11.42 -24.92
CA ALA A 18 -22.64 11.12 -23.50
C ALA A 18 -21.53 10.13 -23.11
N ALA A 19 -21.31 9.08 -23.92
CA ALA A 19 -20.24 8.12 -23.70
C ALA A 19 -18.85 8.78 -23.81
N VAL A 20 -18.62 9.62 -24.81
CA VAL A 20 -17.36 10.36 -24.97
C VAL A 20 -17.13 11.31 -23.79
N LEU A 21 -18.15 12.06 -23.37
CA LEU A 21 -18.06 12.93 -22.19
C LEU A 21 -17.71 12.15 -20.92
N ALA A 22 -18.33 11.00 -20.70
CA ALA A 22 -18.04 10.14 -19.56
C ALA A 22 -16.58 9.63 -19.60
N ILE A 23 -16.09 9.23 -20.77
CA ILE A 23 -14.69 8.80 -20.95
C ILE A 23 -13.73 9.96 -20.66
N VAL A 24 -13.97 11.14 -21.20
CA VAL A 24 -13.13 12.33 -20.98
C VAL A 24 -13.13 12.73 -19.51
N ALA A 25 -14.29 12.76 -18.87
CA ALA A 25 -14.40 13.08 -17.44
C ALA A 25 -13.65 12.05 -16.56
N THR A 26 -13.78 10.76 -16.87
CA THR A 26 -13.07 9.69 -16.15
C THR A 26 -11.56 9.78 -16.34
N ALA A 27 -11.10 10.02 -17.56
CA ALA A 27 -9.68 10.20 -17.87
C ALA A 27 -9.11 11.45 -17.20
N GLY A 28 -9.83 12.57 -17.22
CA GLY A 28 -9.44 13.80 -16.53
C GLY A 28 -9.35 13.62 -15.01
N HIS A 29 -10.32 12.94 -14.42
CA HIS A 29 -10.29 12.60 -12.99
C HIS A 29 -9.09 11.70 -12.64
N ALA A 30 -8.82 10.66 -13.43
CA ALA A 30 -7.66 9.79 -13.22
C ALA A 30 -6.34 10.55 -13.32
N ALA A 31 -6.18 11.41 -14.34
CA ALA A 31 -4.98 12.24 -14.51
C ALA A 31 -4.78 13.19 -13.32
N TRP A 32 -5.86 13.80 -12.83
CA TRP A 32 -5.81 14.66 -11.65
C TRP A 32 -5.38 13.89 -10.38
N ARG A 33 -5.94 12.69 -10.15
CA ARG A 33 -5.55 11.81 -9.03
C ARG A 33 -4.09 11.37 -9.11
N ILE A 34 -3.61 11.02 -10.31
CA ILE A 34 -2.20 10.67 -10.53
C ILE A 34 -1.29 11.87 -10.19
N LYS A 35 -1.68 13.08 -10.60
CA LYS A 35 -0.94 14.30 -10.25
C LYS A 35 -0.89 14.52 -8.73
N GLN A 36 -1.99 14.32 -8.03
CA GLN A 36 -2.03 14.40 -6.57
C GLN A 36 -1.13 13.36 -5.91
N SER A 37 -1.18 12.09 -6.36
CA SER A 37 -0.28 11.03 -5.88
C SER A 37 1.20 11.40 -6.08
N ALA A 38 1.55 11.91 -7.26
CA ALA A 38 2.92 12.34 -7.57
C ALA A 38 3.37 13.53 -6.70
N GLU A 39 2.45 14.44 -6.36
CA GLU A 39 2.74 15.55 -5.45
C GLU A 39 2.96 15.07 -4.02
N LEU A 40 2.11 14.19 -3.52
CA LEU A 40 2.28 13.58 -2.20
C LEU A 40 3.63 12.83 -2.11
N ALA A 41 3.99 12.05 -3.13
CA ALA A 41 5.27 11.33 -3.17
C ALA A 41 6.47 12.29 -3.13
N ARG A 42 6.42 13.44 -3.83
CA ARG A 42 7.50 14.44 -3.76
C ARG A 42 7.65 15.12 -2.41
N GLN A 43 6.59 15.17 -1.62
CA GLN A 43 6.56 15.80 -0.30
C GLN A 43 6.85 14.82 0.84
N SER A 44 6.93 13.53 0.53
CA SER A 44 7.12 12.46 1.52
C SER A 44 8.55 11.99 1.54
N GLU A 45 9.06 11.76 2.75
CA GLU A 45 10.40 11.20 2.97
C GLU A 45 10.30 10.02 3.94
N PRO A 46 11.05 8.91 3.69
CA PRO A 46 11.06 7.76 4.57
C PRO A 46 11.69 8.14 5.92
N LEU A 47 10.95 8.01 7.01
CA LEU A 47 11.42 8.35 8.34
C LEU A 47 12.63 7.49 8.72
N GLN A 48 13.69 8.16 9.17
CA GLN A 48 14.87 7.57 9.78
C GLN A 48 14.93 7.95 11.26
N ALA A 49 15.34 7.03 12.13
CA ALA A 49 15.57 7.32 13.54
C ALA A 49 16.86 6.68 14.02
N SER A 50 17.74 7.47 14.61
CA SER A 50 19.05 7.01 15.12
C SER A 50 19.30 7.58 16.52
N PRO A 51 18.57 7.09 17.56
CA PRO A 51 18.76 7.55 18.92
C PRO A 51 20.14 7.14 19.44
N THR A 52 20.77 7.99 20.27
CA THR A 52 22.14 7.78 20.80
C THR A 52 22.24 6.48 21.63
N ALA A 53 21.16 6.09 22.32
CA ALA A 53 21.10 4.89 23.13
C ALA A 53 20.10 3.89 22.55
N ALA A 54 20.24 3.56 21.26
CA ALA A 54 19.39 2.56 20.62
C ALA A 54 19.58 1.19 21.28
N THR A 55 18.47 0.54 21.60
CA THR A 55 18.47 -0.80 22.23
C THR A 55 18.00 -1.88 21.27
N ALA A 56 17.33 -1.50 20.18
CA ALA A 56 16.93 -2.39 19.10
C ALA A 56 16.93 -1.65 17.75
N SER A 57 16.83 -2.42 16.67
CA SER A 57 16.88 -1.93 15.30
C SER A 57 15.75 -2.52 14.44
N LEU A 58 15.10 -1.66 13.67
CA LEU A 58 14.05 -2.02 12.72
C LEU A 58 14.44 -1.58 11.32
N LEU A 59 14.47 -2.51 10.38
CA LEU A 59 14.51 -2.22 8.96
C LEU A 59 13.07 -2.15 8.42
N ILE A 60 12.75 -1.05 7.76
CA ILE A 60 11.50 -0.91 7.00
C ILE A 60 11.86 -0.90 5.52
N VAL A 61 11.19 -1.74 4.75
CA VAL A 61 11.29 -1.79 3.29
C VAL A 61 9.89 -1.78 2.69
N GLY A 62 9.78 -1.30 1.48
CA GLY A 62 8.47 -1.27 0.84
C GLY A 62 8.30 -0.20 -0.22
N ASP A 63 7.04 0.11 -0.46
CA ASP A 63 6.59 1.11 -1.42
C ASP A 63 6.26 2.46 -0.76
N SER A 64 5.46 3.28 -1.43
CA SER A 64 5.02 4.59 -0.94
C SER A 64 4.33 4.54 0.43
N THR A 65 3.69 3.43 0.78
CA THR A 65 3.05 3.29 2.10
C THR A 65 4.10 3.11 3.22
N ALA A 66 5.25 2.52 2.91
CA ALA A 66 6.38 2.42 3.83
C ALA A 66 7.18 3.73 3.91
N VAL A 67 7.23 4.52 2.83
CA VAL A 67 7.73 5.92 2.84
C VAL A 67 6.87 6.77 3.77
N GLY A 68 5.56 6.54 3.78
CA GLY A 68 4.58 7.34 4.53
C GLY A 68 3.84 8.35 3.66
N THR A 69 3.82 8.12 2.33
CA THR A 69 3.12 8.96 1.36
C THR A 69 1.64 9.08 1.73
N GLY A 70 1.16 10.32 1.77
CA GLY A 70 -0.21 10.65 2.18
C GLY A 70 -0.34 11.09 3.64
N ALA A 71 0.63 10.80 4.51
CA ALA A 71 0.70 11.38 5.84
C ALA A 71 1.05 12.87 5.77
N SER A 72 0.54 13.67 6.69
CA SER A 72 0.81 15.12 6.78
C SER A 72 2.27 15.44 7.13
N SER A 73 2.98 14.48 7.72
CA SER A 73 4.42 14.52 8.00
C SER A 73 4.97 13.12 8.21
N ALA A 74 6.28 12.95 8.14
CA ALA A 74 6.95 11.67 8.42
C ALA A 74 6.60 11.11 9.82
N GLY A 75 6.35 11.99 10.81
CA GLY A 75 5.94 11.60 12.16
C GLY A 75 4.53 10.98 12.26
N HIS A 76 3.67 11.21 11.27
CA HIS A 76 2.32 10.63 11.18
C HIS A 76 2.25 9.39 10.29
N SER A 77 3.34 9.04 9.61
CA SER A 77 3.48 7.78 8.88
C SER A 77 3.49 6.58 9.84
N LEU A 78 3.38 5.36 9.31
CA LEU A 78 3.50 4.15 10.12
C LEU A 78 4.85 4.08 10.84
N ALA A 79 5.94 4.42 10.15
CA ALA A 79 7.28 4.50 10.74
C ALA A 79 7.36 5.55 11.86
N GLY A 80 6.70 6.71 11.69
CA GLY A 80 6.62 7.77 12.69
C GLY A 80 5.86 7.36 13.94
N LEU A 81 4.75 6.64 13.78
CA LEU A 81 3.98 6.11 14.90
C LEU A 81 4.79 5.07 15.70
N ILE A 82 5.54 4.20 15.01
CA ILE A 82 6.46 3.25 15.65
C ILE A 82 7.57 4.00 16.40
N ALA A 83 8.22 4.98 15.77
CA ALA A 83 9.30 5.75 16.39
C ALA A 83 8.86 6.50 17.65
N ARG A 84 7.65 7.05 17.64
CA ARG A 84 7.08 7.77 18.79
C ARG A 84 6.87 6.84 19.99
N ASP A 85 6.36 5.64 19.75
CA ASP A 85 6.04 4.69 20.83
C ASP A 85 7.29 3.91 21.30
N HIS A 86 8.39 3.92 20.49
CA HIS A 86 9.67 3.26 20.74
C HIS A 86 10.85 4.22 20.56
N SER A 87 11.01 5.18 21.47
CA SER A 87 11.99 6.27 21.36
C SER A 87 13.47 5.82 21.35
N ARG A 88 13.77 4.57 21.74
CA ARG A 88 15.10 3.96 21.67
C ARG A 88 15.29 2.97 20.54
N LEU A 89 14.34 2.92 19.59
CA LEU A 89 14.42 2.07 18.42
C LEU A 89 15.18 2.80 17.29
N ARG A 90 16.26 2.19 16.80
CA ARG A 90 16.88 2.63 15.55
C ARG A 90 16.00 2.17 14.39
N ILE A 91 15.52 3.11 13.57
CA ILE A 91 14.75 2.82 12.37
C ILE A 91 15.57 3.18 11.14
N VAL A 92 15.79 2.19 10.28
CA VAL A 92 16.35 2.34 8.94
C VAL A 92 15.22 2.07 7.95
N ASN A 93 14.88 3.05 7.13
CA ASN A 93 13.80 2.92 6.16
C ASN A 93 14.35 3.08 4.74
N TRP A 94 14.36 1.99 3.98
CA TRP A 94 14.83 1.93 2.60
C TRP A 94 13.70 1.89 1.58
N ALA A 95 12.48 2.20 1.98
CA ALA A 95 11.34 2.23 1.10
C ALA A 95 11.48 3.26 -0.02
N GLY A 96 10.78 3.02 -1.11
CA GLY A 96 10.74 3.95 -2.24
C GLY A 96 9.39 3.95 -2.94
N ASP A 97 8.93 5.15 -3.30
CA ASP A 97 7.66 5.33 -4.01
C ASP A 97 7.62 4.49 -5.29
N GLY A 98 6.47 3.86 -5.53
CA GLY A 98 6.27 3.06 -6.72
C GLY A 98 6.97 1.69 -6.72
N ALA A 99 7.67 1.29 -5.65
CA ALA A 99 8.34 0.00 -5.55
C ALA A 99 7.34 -1.17 -5.67
N ARG A 100 7.74 -2.22 -6.38
CA ARG A 100 7.06 -3.51 -6.45
C ARG A 100 7.82 -4.53 -5.61
N PHE A 101 7.29 -5.74 -5.44
CA PHE A 101 7.99 -6.78 -4.69
C PHE A 101 9.38 -7.12 -5.24
N ALA A 102 9.60 -7.03 -6.56
CA ALA A 102 10.93 -7.12 -7.16
C ALA A 102 11.90 -6.05 -6.64
N ASP A 103 11.42 -4.83 -6.41
CA ASP A 103 12.20 -3.72 -5.87
C ASP A 103 12.44 -3.91 -4.36
N ILE A 104 11.41 -4.35 -3.64
CA ILE A 104 11.48 -4.68 -2.20
C ILE A 104 12.51 -5.78 -1.95
N ALA A 105 12.58 -6.79 -2.80
CA ALA A 105 13.62 -7.80 -2.72
C ALA A 105 15.03 -7.19 -2.86
N ARG A 106 15.22 -6.21 -3.76
CA ARG A 106 16.49 -5.47 -3.89
C ARG A 106 16.79 -4.59 -2.66
N GLN A 107 15.77 -3.94 -2.06
CA GLN A 107 15.94 -3.21 -0.81
C GLN A 107 16.42 -4.10 0.35
N LEU A 108 16.13 -5.40 0.29
CA LEU A 108 16.55 -6.38 1.28
C LEU A 108 17.95 -6.96 1.01
N GLU A 109 18.58 -6.66 -0.12
CA GLU A 109 19.93 -7.12 -0.42
C GLU A 109 20.96 -6.45 0.52
N GLY A 110 22.00 -7.19 0.92
CA GLY A 110 23.05 -6.70 1.83
C GLY A 110 23.26 -7.63 3.03
N ALA A 111 24.22 -7.29 3.89
CA ALA A 111 24.65 -8.12 5.00
C ALA A 111 24.26 -7.59 6.39
N GLU A 112 23.84 -6.33 6.51
CA GLU A 112 23.47 -5.74 7.80
C GLU A 112 22.26 -6.46 8.40
N ARG A 113 22.34 -6.79 9.68
CA ARG A 113 21.27 -7.47 10.43
C ARG A 113 20.54 -6.47 11.32
N PHE A 114 19.26 -6.76 11.54
CA PHE A 114 18.36 -5.99 12.38
C PHE A 114 17.66 -6.93 13.38
N ASP A 115 17.04 -6.36 14.40
CA ASP A 115 16.21 -7.13 15.32
C ASP A 115 14.83 -7.43 14.72
N ALA A 116 14.35 -6.52 13.86
CA ALA A 116 13.10 -6.70 13.14
C ALA A 116 13.19 -6.16 11.69
N VAL A 117 12.39 -6.76 10.80
CA VAL A 117 12.11 -6.27 9.44
C VAL A 117 10.61 -6.11 9.27
N LEU A 118 10.18 -4.95 8.78
CA LEU A 118 8.80 -4.68 8.38
C LEU A 118 8.73 -4.44 6.87
N ILE A 119 7.98 -5.28 6.16
CA ILE A 119 7.73 -5.16 4.73
C ILE A 119 6.33 -4.59 4.51
N LEU A 120 6.25 -3.43 3.86
CA LEU A 120 5.00 -2.76 3.48
C LEU A 120 4.96 -2.57 1.97
N GLY A 121 4.05 -3.24 1.28
CA GLY A 121 4.00 -3.05 -0.17
C GLY A 121 3.22 -4.11 -0.93
N GLY A 122 3.25 -3.98 -2.25
CA GLY A 122 2.53 -4.81 -3.20
C GLY A 122 1.33 -4.11 -3.84
N GLY A 123 0.98 -2.91 -3.40
CA GLY A 123 -0.04 -2.09 -4.06
C GLY A 123 0.32 -1.80 -5.52
N ASN A 124 1.58 -1.51 -5.80
CA ASN A 124 2.08 -1.27 -7.16
C ASN A 124 2.04 -2.53 -8.04
N ASP A 125 2.22 -3.71 -7.48
CA ASP A 125 2.06 -4.97 -8.21
C ASP A 125 0.61 -5.21 -8.62
N VAL A 126 -0.33 -4.87 -7.73
CA VAL A 126 -1.77 -4.91 -8.03
C VAL A 126 -2.11 -3.95 -9.16
N ILE A 127 -1.70 -2.68 -9.06
CA ILE A 127 -2.04 -1.60 -9.99
C ILE A 127 -1.39 -1.81 -11.36
N ARG A 128 -0.12 -2.23 -11.38
CA ARG A 128 0.66 -2.46 -12.62
C ARG A 128 0.48 -3.85 -13.21
N LEU A 129 -0.41 -4.66 -12.63
CA LEU A 129 -0.78 -5.98 -13.12
C LEU A 129 0.42 -6.93 -13.28
N THR A 130 1.38 -6.90 -12.33
CA THR A 130 2.51 -7.85 -12.31
C THR A 130 1.98 -9.28 -12.48
N SER A 131 2.60 -10.11 -13.33
CA SER A 131 2.11 -11.48 -13.57
C SER A 131 2.03 -12.29 -12.27
N GLN A 132 1.19 -13.32 -12.22
CA GLN A 132 1.04 -14.12 -10.99
C GLN A 132 2.34 -14.83 -10.62
N GLU A 133 3.03 -15.33 -11.62
CA GLU A 133 4.29 -16.06 -11.48
C GLU A 133 5.39 -15.15 -10.95
N ALA A 134 5.57 -13.98 -11.56
CA ALA A 134 6.56 -13.00 -11.12
C ALA A 134 6.25 -12.51 -9.70
N LEU A 135 4.98 -12.16 -9.41
CA LEU A 135 4.58 -11.70 -8.09
C LEU A 135 4.84 -12.75 -7.00
N ALA A 136 4.49 -14.02 -7.26
CA ALA A 136 4.73 -15.10 -6.30
C ALA A 136 6.24 -15.31 -6.04
N GLN A 137 7.06 -15.28 -7.10
CA GLN A 137 8.51 -15.42 -7.00
C GLN A 137 9.15 -14.26 -6.25
N ASP A 138 8.75 -13.01 -6.56
CA ASP A 138 9.31 -11.81 -5.93
C ASP A 138 8.93 -11.73 -4.44
N ILE A 139 7.69 -12.11 -4.07
CA ILE A 139 7.26 -12.18 -2.67
C ILE A 139 8.04 -13.26 -1.91
N ALA A 140 8.22 -14.45 -2.50
CA ALA A 140 8.97 -15.52 -1.88
C ALA A 140 10.45 -15.13 -1.67
N LYS A 141 11.06 -14.49 -2.68
CA LYS A 141 12.43 -13.95 -2.59
C LYS A 141 12.53 -12.89 -1.48
N ALA A 142 11.60 -11.94 -1.42
CA ALA A 142 11.60 -10.90 -0.39
C ALA A 142 11.47 -11.51 1.01
N ALA A 143 10.56 -12.48 1.21
CA ALA A 143 10.40 -13.17 2.49
C ALA A 143 11.68 -13.90 2.91
N GLN A 144 12.31 -14.65 2.00
CA GLN A 144 13.55 -15.37 2.26
C GLN A 144 14.70 -14.42 2.62
N LEU A 145 14.87 -13.31 1.89
CA LEU A 145 15.88 -12.30 2.22
C LEU A 145 15.64 -11.66 3.57
N ALA A 146 14.38 -11.32 3.89
CA ALA A 146 14.02 -10.67 5.14
C ALA A 146 14.35 -11.53 6.37
N VAL A 147 14.03 -12.83 6.35
CA VAL A 147 14.37 -13.74 7.47
C VAL A 147 15.88 -13.96 7.60
N GLY A 148 16.65 -13.76 6.53
CA GLY A 148 18.11 -13.69 6.60
C GLY A 148 18.63 -12.42 7.27
N ARG A 149 17.82 -11.38 7.40
CA ARG A 149 18.19 -10.06 7.95
C ARG A 149 17.76 -9.86 9.41
N ALA A 150 16.69 -10.53 9.85
CA ALA A 150 16.16 -10.34 11.20
C ALA A 150 15.42 -11.60 11.71
N PRO A 151 15.43 -11.85 13.03
CA PRO A 151 14.64 -12.92 13.64
C PRO A 151 13.13 -12.61 13.65
N LEU A 152 12.74 -11.34 13.68
CA LEU A 152 11.35 -10.91 13.58
C LEU A 152 11.10 -10.28 12.20
N VAL A 153 10.27 -10.93 11.39
CA VAL A 153 9.84 -10.41 10.09
C VAL A 153 8.34 -10.26 10.08
N VAL A 154 7.87 -9.09 9.69
CA VAL A 154 6.44 -8.80 9.51
C VAL A 154 6.19 -8.40 8.06
N MET A 155 5.24 -9.04 7.41
CA MET A 155 4.81 -8.75 6.04
C MET A 155 3.37 -8.21 6.05
N MET A 156 3.21 -6.97 5.65
CA MET A 156 1.96 -6.22 5.74
C MET A 156 1.60 -5.62 4.37
N PRO A 157 0.96 -6.38 3.47
CA PRO A 157 0.46 -5.85 2.21
C PRO A 157 -0.68 -4.85 2.45
N PRO A 158 -0.87 -3.85 1.54
CA PRO A 158 -1.96 -2.88 1.68
C PRO A 158 -3.32 -3.57 1.61
N GLY A 159 -4.36 -2.92 2.11
CA GLY A 159 -5.73 -3.42 2.07
C GLY A 159 -6.26 -3.69 0.65
N ASN A 160 -7.56 -3.74 0.49
CA ASN A 160 -8.17 -3.94 -0.82
C ASN A 160 -8.03 -2.69 -1.69
N VAL A 161 -7.03 -2.67 -2.57
CA VAL A 161 -6.76 -1.56 -3.52
C VAL A 161 -8.00 -1.19 -4.34
N GLY A 162 -8.87 -2.17 -4.64
CA GLY A 162 -10.12 -1.91 -5.37
C GLY A 162 -11.18 -1.13 -4.59
N ASN A 163 -11.00 -0.97 -3.27
CA ASN A 163 -11.87 -0.14 -2.43
C ASN A 163 -11.43 1.33 -2.39
N ALA A 164 -10.21 1.64 -2.83
CA ALA A 164 -9.70 2.99 -2.87
C ALA A 164 -10.55 3.88 -3.79
N PRO A 165 -10.88 5.12 -3.37
CA PRO A 165 -11.64 6.08 -4.20
C PRO A 165 -10.99 6.41 -5.54
N PHE A 166 -9.74 6.06 -5.71
CA PHE A 166 -8.99 6.19 -6.95
C PHE A 166 -9.58 5.33 -8.10
N PHE A 167 -10.21 4.19 -7.80
CA PHE A 167 -10.65 3.21 -8.79
C PHE A 167 -12.17 3.12 -8.89
N PHE A 168 -12.68 3.11 -10.14
CA PHE A 168 -14.09 2.87 -10.46
C PHE A 168 -14.29 1.55 -11.19
N PRO A 169 -15.51 0.94 -11.15
CA PRO A 169 -15.83 -0.23 -11.95
C PRO A 169 -15.65 0.04 -13.46
N PRO A 170 -15.16 -0.95 -14.22
CA PRO A 170 -14.82 -2.31 -13.82
C PRO A 170 -13.42 -2.46 -13.21
N LEU A 171 -12.58 -1.40 -13.24
CA LEU A 171 -11.19 -1.46 -12.78
C LEU A 171 -11.09 -1.79 -11.29
N SER A 172 -11.97 -1.24 -10.45
CA SER A 172 -12.02 -1.55 -9.02
C SER A 172 -12.27 -3.05 -8.75
N TRP A 173 -13.04 -3.73 -9.57
CA TRP A 173 -13.25 -5.19 -9.44
C TRP A 173 -11.99 -5.97 -9.78
N LEU A 174 -11.26 -5.53 -10.81
CA LEU A 174 -9.97 -6.12 -11.17
C LEU A 174 -8.96 -5.92 -10.03
N MET A 175 -8.85 -4.71 -9.48
CA MET A 175 -7.96 -4.42 -8.35
C MET A 175 -8.32 -5.25 -7.12
N THR A 176 -9.61 -5.41 -6.81
CA THR A 176 -10.09 -6.28 -5.72
C THR A 176 -9.64 -7.75 -5.90
N ARG A 177 -9.79 -8.29 -7.13
CA ARG A 177 -9.35 -9.66 -7.44
C ARG A 177 -7.83 -9.79 -7.28
N ARG A 178 -7.08 -8.80 -7.74
CA ARG A 178 -5.63 -8.74 -7.64
C ARG A 178 -5.16 -8.61 -6.18
N SER A 179 -5.84 -7.79 -5.36
CA SER A 179 -5.54 -7.66 -3.94
C SER A 179 -5.74 -8.99 -3.17
N LYS A 180 -6.80 -9.74 -3.47
CA LYS A 180 -6.99 -11.09 -2.90
C LYS A 180 -5.83 -12.02 -3.23
N MET A 181 -5.35 -11.97 -4.46
CA MET A 181 -4.22 -12.80 -4.92
C MET A 181 -2.92 -12.38 -4.21
N LEU A 182 -2.63 -11.09 -4.11
CA LEU A 182 -1.49 -10.54 -3.37
C LEU A 182 -1.50 -11.06 -1.92
N HIS A 183 -2.61 -10.89 -1.21
CA HIS A 183 -2.75 -11.33 0.19
C HIS A 183 -2.56 -12.84 0.35
N ARG A 184 -3.04 -13.65 -0.60
CA ARG A 184 -2.80 -15.09 -0.59
C ARG A 184 -1.30 -15.40 -0.67
N PHE A 185 -0.58 -14.82 -1.65
CA PHE A 185 0.83 -15.08 -1.84
C PHE A 185 1.69 -14.59 -0.68
N VAL A 186 1.41 -13.40 -0.13
CA VAL A 186 2.14 -12.88 1.04
C VAL A 186 1.90 -13.76 2.26
N ARG A 187 0.68 -14.22 2.51
CA ARG A 187 0.37 -15.14 3.61
C ARG A 187 1.09 -16.48 3.46
N GLU A 188 1.09 -17.05 2.26
CA GLU A 188 1.78 -18.32 1.97
C GLU A 188 3.29 -18.18 2.16
N ALA A 189 3.90 -17.11 1.66
CA ALA A 189 5.33 -16.85 1.80
C ALA A 189 5.72 -16.56 3.26
N ALA A 190 4.92 -15.80 4.00
CA ALA A 190 5.14 -15.54 5.41
C ALA A 190 5.11 -16.84 6.22
N ALA A 191 4.10 -17.68 6.03
CA ALA A 191 3.98 -18.97 6.70
C ALA A 191 5.16 -19.90 6.39
N GLY A 192 5.58 -19.97 5.13
CA GLY A 192 6.69 -20.82 4.69
C GLY A 192 8.07 -20.37 5.20
N ASN A 193 8.21 -19.13 5.66
CA ASN A 193 9.47 -18.56 6.15
C ASN A 193 9.44 -18.19 7.64
N GLY A 194 8.38 -18.51 8.39
CA GLY A 194 8.27 -18.15 9.79
C GLY A 194 8.07 -16.64 10.04
N ALA A 195 7.66 -15.88 9.01
CA ALA A 195 7.32 -14.47 9.14
C ALA A 195 5.87 -14.28 9.58
N VAL A 196 5.57 -13.13 10.15
CA VAL A 196 4.21 -12.76 10.56
C VAL A 196 3.51 -12.05 9.38
N TYR A 197 2.35 -12.56 8.98
CA TYR A 197 1.49 -11.91 8.03
C TYR A 197 0.46 -11.04 8.75
N VAL A 198 0.36 -9.76 8.37
CA VAL A 198 -0.69 -8.84 8.83
C VAL A 198 -1.72 -8.66 7.73
N ASN A 199 -2.97 -8.96 8.05
CA ASN A 199 -4.07 -8.89 7.10
C ASN A 199 -4.79 -7.54 7.16
N LEU A 200 -4.56 -6.69 6.18
CA LEU A 200 -5.31 -5.44 5.96
C LEU A 200 -6.48 -5.61 4.96
N TYR A 201 -6.58 -6.76 4.29
CA TYR A 201 -7.64 -6.97 3.31
C TYR A 201 -9.02 -7.07 3.97
N GLN A 202 -9.94 -6.22 3.52
CA GLN A 202 -11.35 -6.28 3.88
C GLN A 202 -12.22 -6.25 2.62
N ALA A 203 -13.37 -6.97 2.68
CA ALA A 203 -14.41 -6.80 1.66
C ALA A 203 -15.03 -5.40 1.79
N LYS A 204 -15.49 -4.81 0.68
CA LYS A 204 -15.96 -3.42 0.64
C LYS A 204 -16.96 -3.07 1.75
N ALA A 205 -17.88 -3.98 2.07
CA ALA A 205 -18.90 -3.76 3.09
C ALA A 205 -18.33 -3.63 4.52
N ASN A 206 -17.14 -4.19 4.77
CA ASN A 206 -16.50 -4.22 6.09
C ASN A 206 -15.21 -3.40 6.14
N ASP A 207 -14.82 -2.77 5.01
CA ASP A 207 -13.57 -2.03 4.92
C ASP A 207 -13.75 -0.61 5.44
N PRO A 208 -13.06 -0.22 6.53
CA PRO A 208 -13.12 1.14 7.06
C PRO A 208 -12.73 2.20 6.01
N PHE A 209 -11.77 1.90 5.13
CA PHE A 209 -11.34 2.81 4.05
C PHE A 209 -12.44 3.04 3.02
N ALA A 210 -13.30 2.03 2.76
CA ALA A 210 -14.45 2.20 1.89
C ALA A 210 -15.63 2.90 2.59
N GLN A 211 -15.74 2.76 3.91
CA GLN A 211 -16.83 3.35 4.71
C GLN A 211 -16.56 4.82 5.08
N ARG A 212 -15.29 5.19 5.27
CA ARG A 212 -14.84 6.53 5.66
C ARG A 212 -13.74 7.02 4.72
N PRO A 213 -14.01 7.11 3.39
CA PRO A 213 -12.96 7.35 2.41
C PRO A 213 -12.27 8.72 2.58
N ASP A 214 -13.00 9.76 2.92
CA ASP A 214 -12.46 11.11 3.07
C ASP A 214 -11.64 11.30 4.36
N GLU A 215 -11.85 10.43 5.35
CA GLU A 215 -11.08 10.45 6.60
C GLU A 215 -9.81 9.61 6.50
N LEU A 216 -9.90 8.41 5.93
CA LEU A 216 -8.83 7.41 5.99
C LEU A 216 -7.91 7.42 4.78
N ASN A 217 -8.32 8.00 3.65
CA ASN A 217 -7.44 8.20 2.50
C ASN A 217 -6.94 9.65 2.45
N ALA A 218 -5.74 9.83 1.92
CA ALA A 218 -5.20 11.13 1.55
C ALA A 218 -5.96 11.72 0.35
N GLN A 219 -5.64 12.96 -0.01
CA GLN A 219 -6.32 13.71 -1.06
C GLN A 219 -6.33 13.02 -2.43
N ASP A 220 -5.38 12.12 -2.71
CA ASP A 220 -5.32 11.35 -3.95
C ASP A 220 -6.31 10.17 -3.99
N GLY A 221 -6.92 9.82 -2.85
CA GLY A 221 -7.86 8.71 -2.70
C GLY A 221 -7.24 7.33 -2.90
N LEU A 222 -5.91 7.21 -2.71
CA LEU A 222 -5.16 5.97 -2.85
C LEU A 222 -4.32 5.67 -1.60
N HIS A 223 -3.53 6.65 -1.15
CA HIS A 223 -2.67 6.50 0.01
C HIS A 223 -3.44 6.72 1.32
N PRO A 224 -3.00 6.12 2.44
CA PRO A 224 -3.58 6.41 3.74
C PRO A 224 -3.36 7.87 4.15
N SER A 225 -4.32 8.47 4.83
CA SER A 225 -4.16 9.71 5.61
C SER A 225 -3.48 9.41 6.95
N ASP A 226 -3.26 10.43 7.79
CA ASP A 226 -2.80 10.26 9.18
C ASP A 226 -3.71 9.30 9.96
N ALA A 227 -5.02 9.43 9.80
CA ALA A 227 -6.00 8.54 10.42
C ALA A 227 -5.92 7.11 9.85
N GLY A 228 -5.68 6.99 8.54
CA GLY A 228 -5.46 5.71 7.88
C GLY A 228 -4.21 4.99 8.38
N TYR A 229 -3.08 5.70 8.52
CA TYR A 229 -1.84 5.15 9.08
C TYR A 229 -2.00 4.76 10.55
N ARG A 230 -2.77 5.51 11.34
CA ARG A 230 -3.07 5.13 12.73
C ARG A 230 -3.86 3.83 12.79
N LEU A 231 -4.90 3.69 11.96
CA LEU A 231 -5.67 2.44 11.87
C LEU A 231 -4.79 1.25 11.45
N TRP A 232 -3.85 1.45 10.52
CA TRP A 232 -2.88 0.42 10.14
C TRP A 232 -1.92 0.08 11.27
N TYR A 233 -1.45 1.07 12.03
CA TYR A 233 -0.61 0.87 13.20
C TYR A 233 -1.31 0.06 14.28
N ASP A 234 -2.55 0.37 14.58
CA ASP A 234 -3.37 -0.38 15.55
C ASP A 234 -3.58 -1.82 15.09
N THR A 235 -3.82 -2.04 13.79
CA THR A 235 -3.96 -3.38 13.19
C THR A 235 -2.64 -4.16 13.25
N LEU A 236 -1.51 -3.52 12.96
CA LEU A 236 -0.17 -4.10 13.06
C LEU A 236 0.10 -4.57 14.50
N ASN A 237 -0.19 -3.76 15.49
CA ASN A 237 -0.01 -4.12 16.89
C ASN A 237 -0.97 -5.22 17.33
N THR A 238 -2.21 -5.20 16.90
CA THR A 238 -3.21 -6.23 17.23
C THR A 238 -2.84 -7.59 16.64
N GLN A 239 -2.39 -7.65 15.38
CA GLN A 239 -2.15 -8.92 14.68
C GLN A 239 -0.71 -9.43 14.82
N ALA A 240 0.29 -8.55 14.84
CA ALA A 240 1.69 -8.94 14.92
C ALA A 240 2.29 -8.72 16.31
N ALA A 241 1.59 -8.07 17.24
CA ALA A 241 2.10 -7.67 18.55
C ALA A 241 3.46 -6.95 18.46
N LEU A 242 3.65 -6.10 17.41
CA LEU A 242 4.95 -5.52 17.07
C LEU A 242 5.52 -4.74 18.25
N SER A 243 4.74 -3.86 18.87
CA SER A 243 5.18 -3.04 20.00
C SER A 243 5.62 -3.90 21.19
N SER A 244 4.87 -4.94 21.53
CA SER A 244 5.24 -5.85 22.63
C SER A 244 6.53 -6.64 22.32
N ARG A 245 6.69 -7.08 21.06
CA ARG A 245 7.89 -7.81 20.63
C ARG A 245 9.13 -6.91 20.60
N LEU A 246 8.99 -5.65 20.13
CA LEU A 246 10.07 -4.68 20.16
C LEU A 246 10.44 -4.31 21.60
N ALA A 247 9.47 -4.14 22.50
CA ALA A 247 9.73 -3.86 23.91
C ALA A 247 10.46 -5.02 24.62
N ALA A 248 10.26 -6.27 24.19
CA ALA A 248 10.95 -7.44 24.76
C ALA A 248 12.42 -7.57 24.30
N LEU A 249 12.89 -6.72 23.37
CA LEU A 249 14.28 -6.65 22.93
C LEU A 249 15.12 -5.67 23.77
N HIS A 250 14.49 -5.02 24.75
CA HIS A 250 15.07 -4.04 25.68
C HIS A 250 15.24 -4.68 27.06
#